data_0c5d0ecaa58b02897673285543070eb8
#
_entry.id   0c5d0ecaa58b02897673285543070eb8
#
_cell.length_a   1.000
_cell.length_b   1.000
_cell.length_c   1.000
_cell.angle_alpha   90.00
_cell.angle_beta   90.00
_cell.angle_gamma   90.00
#
_symmetry.space_group_name_H-M   'P 1'
#
loop_
_entity.id
_entity.type
_entity.pdbx_description
1 polymer ?
#
loop_
_entity_poly.entity_id
_entity_poly.type
_entity_poly.pdbx_seq_one_letter_code
_entity_poly.pdbx_strand_id
1 'polypeptide(L)'
;MRREQTLEEISDGKLYDSNDMVKADCHDCEGCCDCCQGMGDSVLLDPYDVYRLSVGLQKSAEQLLQEYLELGVTDGNILPHLRMTGVKEQCIFLNSEGRCHIHSIRPGFCRLFPLGRFYENGSFKYILQIHECPKTNRSKIKVKKWIDTPDLKNYEKFVNDWHYFLLDVQEVLYNAEDPDLIRNLNLFVVNRFYLKPYDQNQDFYIQFYERLKEGKELLALA
;
A
#
# COMPACT_ATOMS: atom_id res chain seq x y z
N MET A 1 -6.33 -6.62 -9.30
CA MET A 1 -5.55 -5.87 -10.33
C MET A 1 -4.98 -6.86 -11.34
N ARG A 2 -5.63 -6.99 -12.51
CA ARG A 2 -5.09 -7.80 -13.61
C ARG A 2 -4.05 -6.95 -14.32
N ARG A 3 -2.81 -7.43 -14.39
CA ARG A 3 -1.73 -6.74 -15.11
C ARG A 3 -1.82 -7.08 -16.59
N GLU A 4 -1.77 -6.07 -17.44
CA GLU A 4 -1.66 -6.23 -18.91
C GLU A 4 -0.19 -6.36 -19.35
N GLN A 5 0.77 -5.98 -18.48
CA GLN A 5 2.21 -5.99 -18.76
C GLN A 5 2.88 -7.26 -18.23
N THR A 6 3.84 -7.78 -18.98
CA THR A 6 4.64 -8.93 -18.59
C THR A 6 5.65 -8.58 -17.50
N LEU A 7 6.15 -9.58 -16.78
CA LEU A 7 7.17 -9.39 -15.74
C LEU A 7 8.44 -8.71 -16.30
N GLU A 8 8.84 -9.09 -17.50
CA GLU A 8 10.02 -8.59 -18.20
C GLU A 8 9.90 -7.12 -18.59
N GLU A 9 8.68 -6.66 -18.88
CA GLU A 9 8.44 -5.26 -19.26
C GLU A 9 8.52 -4.31 -18.06
N ILE A 10 8.18 -4.77 -16.85
CA ILE A 10 8.11 -3.91 -15.66
C ILE A 10 9.27 -4.11 -14.69
N SER A 11 10.06 -5.18 -14.83
CA SER A 11 11.08 -5.55 -13.85
C SER A 11 12.38 -6.04 -14.50
N ASP A 12 13.36 -6.35 -13.68
CA ASP A 12 14.60 -7.00 -14.12
C ASP A 12 14.44 -8.50 -14.45
N GLY A 13 13.19 -8.98 -14.58
CA GLY A 13 12.84 -10.36 -14.91
C GLY A 13 13.06 -11.36 -13.78
N LYS A 14 13.36 -10.90 -12.55
CA LYS A 14 13.66 -11.76 -11.41
C LYS A 14 12.62 -11.65 -10.32
N LEU A 15 12.38 -12.79 -9.67
CA LEU A 15 11.55 -12.88 -8.48
C LEU A 15 12.46 -13.01 -7.25
N TYR A 16 12.19 -12.23 -6.21
CA TYR A 16 12.98 -12.17 -4.99
C TYR A 16 12.16 -12.54 -3.77
N ASP A 17 12.82 -13.22 -2.83
CA ASP A 17 12.34 -13.41 -1.47
C ASP A 17 12.91 -12.33 -0.53
N SER A 18 12.36 -12.19 0.66
CA SER A 18 12.79 -11.19 1.63
C SER A 18 14.26 -11.30 2.05
N ASN A 19 14.87 -12.47 1.90
CA ASN A 19 16.30 -12.70 2.22
C ASN A 19 17.26 -12.48 1.04
N ASP A 20 16.72 -12.32 -0.17
CA ASP A 20 17.52 -12.16 -1.37
C ASP A 20 18.17 -10.78 -1.47
N MET A 21 19.27 -10.71 -2.21
CA MET A 21 20.00 -9.47 -2.48
C MET A 21 19.46 -8.83 -3.77
N VAL A 22 19.03 -7.59 -3.66
CA VAL A 22 18.51 -6.79 -4.79
C VAL A 22 19.24 -5.45 -4.91
N LYS A 23 19.35 -4.91 -6.12
CA LYS A 23 19.97 -3.58 -6.39
C LYS A 23 18.95 -2.46 -6.13
N ALA A 24 18.54 -2.28 -4.89
CA ALA A 24 17.54 -1.27 -4.50
C ALA A 24 18.13 -0.11 -3.71
N ASP A 25 19.26 -0.31 -3.00
CA ASP A 25 19.81 0.67 -2.09
C ASP A 25 20.36 1.89 -2.86
N CYS A 26 19.71 3.03 -2.64
CA CYS A 26 20.06 4.33 -3.21
C CYS A 26 20.53 5.32 -2.14
N HIS A 27 21.16 4.84 -1.06
CA HIS A 27 21.67 5.64 0.05
C HIS A 27 20.57 6.51 0.69
N ASP A 28 19.48 5.86 1.09
CA ASP A 28 18.31 6.47 1.74
C ASP A 28 17.67 7.63 0.95
N CYS A 29 17.75 7.56 -0.38
CA CYS A 29 17.23 8.61 -1.27
C CYS A 29 17.83 10.01 -1.01
N GLU A 30 19.05 10.09 -0.52
CA GLU A 30 19.69 11.37 -0.24
C GLU A 30 19.70 12.26 -1.50
N GLY A 31 19.18 13.48 -1.35
CA GLY A 31 19.05 14.46 -2.43
C GLY A 31 18.10 14.07 -3.56
N CYS A 32 17.16 13.13 -3.32
CA CYS A 32 16.15 12.72 -4.30
C CYS A 32 14.76 12.71 -3.70
N CYS A 33 13.77 13.14 -4.49
CA CYS A 33 12.35 13.13 -4.13
C CYS A 33 11.44 12.72 -5.31
N ASP A 34 12.00 12.09 -6.35
CA ASP A 34 11.28 11.83 -7.60
C ASP A 34 10.06 10.93 -7.38
N CYS A 35 10.17 9.89 -6.55
CA CYS A 35 9.03 9.04 -6.17
C CYS A 35 8.00 9.73 -5.23
N CYS A 36 8.21 11.00 -4.88
CA CYS A 36 7.28 11.83 -4.12
C CYS A 36 6.60 12.89 -5.00
N GLN A 37 6.73 12.80 -6.32
CA GLN A 37 6.15 13.75 -7.29
C GLN A 37 5.54 12.99 -8.46
N GLY A 38 4.44 13.51 -9.03
CA GLY A 38 3.79 12.95 -10.20
C GLY A 38 3.17 11.57 -9.99
N MET A 39 2.86 11.21 -8.75
CA MET A 39 2.32 9.88 -8.42
C MET A 39 0.81 9.78 -8.54
N GLY A 40 0.11 10.92 -8.67
CA GLY A 40 -1.35 10.95 -8.74
C GLY A 40 -1.98 10.20 -7.56
N ASP A 41 -2.87 9.27 -7.84
CA ASP A 41 -3.56 8.41 -6.87
C ASP A 41 -2.88 7.04 -6.65
N SER A 42 -1.70 6.81 -7.24
CA SER A 42 -1.05 5.49 -7.23
C SER A 42 -0.46 5.07 -5.88
N VAL A 43 -0.25 6.02 -4.94
CA VAL A 43 0.26 5.70 -3.59
C VAL A 43 -0.91 5.27 -2.70
N LEU A 44 -1.45 4.08 -3.01
CA LEU A 44 -2.52 3.45 -2.24
C LEU A 44 -2.03 3.03 -0.86
N LEU A 45 -2.91 3.18 0.13
CA LEU A 45 -2.65 2.84 1.52
C LEU A 45 -3.41 1.56 1.90
N ASP A 46 -2.71 0.66 2.56
CA ASP A 46 -3.35 -0.46 3.23
C ASP A 46 -3.83 -0.07 4.66
N PRO A 47 -4.63 -0.91 5.34
CA PRO A 47 -5.09 -0.62 6.70
C PRO A 47 -3.96 -0.41 7.71
N TYR A 48 -2.82 -1.09 7.53
CA TYR A 48 -1.66 -0.92 8.39
C TYR A 48 -0.98 0.43 8.20
N ASP A 49 -0.96 0.94 6.98
CA ASP A 49 -0.43 2.27 6.67
C ASP A 49 -1.24 3.36 7.36
N VAL A 50 -2.57 3.31 7.26
CA VAL A 50 -3.46 4.28 7.93
C VAL A 50 -3.33 4.17 9.45
N TYR A 51 -3.26 2.96 10.00
CA TYR A 51 -2.98 2.75 11.43
C TYR A 51 -1.66 3.39 11.85
N ARG A 52 -0.56 3.15 11.12
CA ARG A 52 0.76 3.72 11.45
C ARG A 52 0.79 5.24 11.33
N LEU A 53 0.14 5.80 10.32
CA LEU A 53 0.00 7.26 10.19
C LEU A 53 -0.82 7.84 11.33
N SER A 54 -1.93 7.19 11.72
CA SER A 54 -2.77 7.60 12.83
C SER A 54 -1.98 7.67 14.15
N VAL A 55 -1.22 6.62 14.44
CA VAL A 55 -0.37 6.56 15.64
C VAL A 55 0.76 7.61 15.60
N GLY A 56 1.47 7.67 14.48
CA GLY A 56 2.66 8.51 14.36
C GLY A 56 2.36 10.01 14.28
N LEU A 57 1.20 10.38 13.71
CA LEU A 57 0.75 11.76 13.62
C LEU A 57 -0.24 12.15 14.74
N GLN A 58 -0.64 11.20 15.59
CA GLN A 58 -1.64 11.39 16.65
C GLN A 58 -2.97 11.94 16.12
N LYS A 59 -3.45 11.40 15.01
CA LYS A 59 -4.67 11.82 14.32
C LYS A 59 -5.60 10.64 14.11
N SER A 60 -6.92 10.89 14.13
CA SER A 60 -7.90 9.88 13.72
C SER A 60 -7.85 9.64 12.21
N ALA A 61 -8.42 8.54 11.75
CA ALA A 61 -8.49 8.25 10.31
C ALA A 61 -9.28 9.33 9.55
N GLU A 62 -10.33 9.89 10.14
CA GLU A 62 -11.11 10.99 9.58
C GLU A 62 -10.27 12.26 9.44
N GLN A 63 -9.44 12.58 10.44
CA GLN A 63 -8.52 13.72 10.38
C GLN A 63 -7.45 13.49 9.31
N LEU A 64 -6.94 12.26 9.17
CA LEU A 64 -6.01 11.92 8.10
C LEU A 64 -6.65 12.13 6.71
N LEU A 65 -7.90 11.71 6.51
CA LEU A 65 -8.66 11.92 5.27
C LEU A 65 -8.91 13.40 4.98
N GLN A 66 -9.12 14.20 5.99
CA GLN A 66 -9.33 15.65 5.82
C GLN A 66 -8.04 16.35 5.39
N GLU A 67 -6.90 15.98 5.95
CA GLU A 67 -5.65 16.72 5.82
C GLU A 67 -4.67 16.12 4.81
N TYR A 68 -4.53 14.79 4.75
CA TYR A 68 -3.39 14.13 4.09
C TYR A 68 -3.76 13.06 3.07
N LEU A 69 -4.98 12.54 3.15
CA LEU A 69 -5.41 11.42 2.31
C LEU A 69 -6.60 11.82 1.45
N GLU A 70 -6.82 11.06 0.39
CA GLU A 70 -8.00 11.15 -0.46
C GLU A 70 -8.54 9.75 -0.71
N LEU A 71 -9.86 9.64 -0.94
CA LEU A 71 -10.47 8.38 -1.35
C LEU A 71 -10.57 8.36 -2.89
N GLY A 72 -10.06 7.30 -3.49
CA GLY A 72 -10.14 7.07 -4.93
C GLY A 72 -10.72 5.70 -5.25
N VAL A 73 -11.14 5.51 -6.50
CA VAL A 73 -11.64 4.21 -6.97
C VAL A 73 -10.50 3.49 -7.70
N THR A 74 -10.14 2.31 -7.19
CA THR A 74 -9.14 1.44 -7.79
C THR A 74 -9.73 0.05 -7.99
N ASP A 75 -9.85 -0.38 -9.23
CA ASP A 75 -10.45 -1.67 -9.60
C ASP A 75 -11.83 -1.90 -8.96
N GLY A 76 -12.68 -0.86 -8.89
CA GLY A 76 -14.01 -0.90 -8.29
C GLY A 76 -14.02 -0.72 -6.76
N ASN A 77 -12.90 -0.86 -6.08
CA ASN A 77 -12.77 -0.63 -4.64
C ASN A 77 -12.53 0.86 -4.34
N ILE A 78 -13.17 1.41 -3.32
CA ILE A 78 -12.86 2.73 -2.77
C ILE A 78 -11.75 2.58 -1.74
N LEU A 79 -10.57 3.13 -2.03
CA LEU A 79 -9.39 3.00 -1.20
C LEU A 79 -8.74 4.37 -0.93
N PRO A 80 -8.11 4.57 0.25
CA PRO A 80 -7.36 5.77 0.52
C PRO A 80 -6.01 5.77 -0.20
N HIS A 81 -5.61 6.94 -0.70
CA HIS A 81 -4.27 7.20 -1.23
C HIS A 81 -3.70 8.50 -0.64
N LEU A 82 -2.39 8.69 -0.77
CA LEU A 82 -1.75 9.92 -0.34
C LEU A 82 -2.20 11.10 -1.22
N ARG A 83 -2.52 12.23 -0.58
CA ARG A 83 -2.84 13.46 -1.28
C ARG A 83 -1.60 14.02 -1.97
N MET A 84 -1.75 14.35 -3.25
CA MET A 84 -0.77 15.09 -4.02
C MET A 84 -1.21 16.55 -4.16
N THR A 85 -0.24 17.47 -4.15
CA THR A 85 -0.52 18.92 -4.10
C THR A 85 0.29 19.68 -5.14
N GLY A 86 -0.27 20.81 -5.59
CA GLY A 86 0.39 21.73 -6.51
C GLY A 86 0.52 21.19 -7.93
N VAL A 87 1.08 22.00 -8.81
CA VAL A 87 1.20 21.72 -10.26
C VAL A 87 2.13 20.52 -10.54
N LYS A 88 3.06 20.23 -9.63
CA LYS A 88 3.98 19.10 -9.75
C LYS A 88 3.47 17.82 -9.11
N GLU A 89 2.23 17.81 -8.65
CA GLU A 89 1.66 16.67 -7.91
C GLU A 89 2.60 16.15 -6.82
N GLN A 90 3.05 17.03 -5.95
CA GLN A 90 3.97 16.69 -4.88
C GLN A 90 3.21 16.04 -3.72
N CYS A 91 3.80 14.98 -3.17
CA CYS A 91 3.28 14.36 -1.96
C CYS A 91 3.18 15.41 -0.84
N ILE A 92 2.03 15.46 -0.16
CA ILE A 92 1.75 16.40 0.92
C ILE A 92 2.77 16.34 2.08
N PHE A 93 3.46 15.21 2.23
CA PHE A 93 4.50 15.01 3.23
C PHE A 93 5.91 15.38 2.75
N LEU A 94 6.06 15.89 1.53
CA LEU A 94 7.33 16.37 1.03
C LEU A 94 7.58 17.79 1.56
N ASN A 95 8.68 18.00 2.29
CA ASN A 95 9.03 19.30 2.82
C ASN A 95 9.80 20.16 1.78
N SER A 96 10.06 21.41 2.12
CA SER A 96 10.78 22.36 1.26
C SER A 96 12.23 21.97 0.95
N GLU A 97 12.80 21.06 1.74
CA GLU A 97 14.16 20.54 1.54
C GLU A 97 14.16 19.28 0.64
N GLY A 98 13.00 18.87 0.09
CA GLY A 98 12.85 17.69 -0.71
C GLY A 98 12.95 16.38 0.10
N ARG A 99 12.60 16.41 1.40
CA ARG A 99 12.63 15.25 2.29
C ARG A 99 11.22 14.89 2.78
N CYS A 100 10.98 13.61 2.93
CA CYS A 100 9.72 13.09 3.47
C CYS A 100 9.61 13.37 4.98
N HIS A 101 8.59 14.12 5.39
CA HIS A 101 8.34 14.47 6.81
C HIS A 101 7.98 13.26 7.68
N ILE A 102 7.38 12.25 7.06
CA ILE A 102 6.96 11.01 7.73
C ILE A 102 7.87 9.81 7.41
N HIS A 103 9.15 10.04 7.10
CA HIS A 103 10.04 9.02 6.57
C HIS A 103 10.09 7.74 7.44
N SER A 104 10.09 7.87 8.76
CA SER A 104 10.10 6.74 9.71
C SER A 104 8.80 5.92 9.74
N ILE A 105 7.68 6.56 9.37
CA ILE A 105 6.34 5.95 9.35
C ILE A 105 5.72 5.92 7.96
N ARG A 106 6.54 6.14 6.92
CA ARG A 106 6.09 6.15 5.52
C ARG A 106 5.31 4.88 5.16
N PRO A 107 4.30 4.98 4.28
CA PRO A 107 3.49 3.85 3.83
C PRO A 107 4.30 2.70 3.24
N GLY A 108 3.72 1.51 3.24
CA GLY A 108 4.32 0.30 2.68
C GLY A 108 4.71 0.44 1.22
N PHE A 109 3.90 1.13 0.40
CA PHE A 109 4.25 1.45 -0.97
C PHE A 109 5.56 2.24 -1.05
N CYS A 110 5.71 3.30 -0.26
CA CYS A 110 6.90 4.15 -0.24
C CYS A 110 8.14 3.41 0.32
N ARG A 111 7.95 2.44 1.25
CA ARG A 111 9.04 1.60 1.78
C ARG A 111 9.52 0.59 0.75
N LEU A 112 8.57 0.06 -0.01
CA LEU A 112 8.82 -0.96 -1.01
C LEU A 112 9.60 -0.40 -2.21
N PHE A 113 9.24 0.81 -2.67
CA PHE A 113 9.80 1.42 -3.88
C PHE A 113 11.33 1.46 -3.86
N PRO A 114 12.05 1.08 -4.94
CA PRO A 114 11.55 0.75 -6.27
C PRO A 114 11.20 -0.74 -6.45
N LEU A 115 11.02 -1.48 -5.39
CA LEU A 115 10.49 -2.84 -5.50
C LEU A 115 8.97 -2.80 -5.72
N GLY A 116 8.44 -3.88 -6.28
CA GLY A 116 7.01 -4.18 -6.37
C GLY A 116 6.73 -5.56 -5.81
N ARG A 117 5.45 -5.92 -5.73
CA ARG A 117 4.99 -7.27 -5.44
C ARG A 117 4.35 -7.87 -6.68
N PHE A 118 4.79 -9.06 -7.05
CA PHE A 118 4.20 -9.86 -8.12
C PHE A 118 3.39 -10.98 -7.47
N TYR A 119 2.06 -10.83 -7.52
CA TYR A 119 1.12 -11.77 -6.92
C TYR A 119 0.76 -12.87 -7.90
N GLU A 120 0.89 -14.13 -7.46
CA GLU A 120 0.55 -15.31 -8.23
C GLU A 120 0.24 -16.49 -7.29
N ASN A 121 -0.75 -17.30 -7.65
CA ASN A 121 -1.07 -18.57 -6.95
C ASN A 121 -1.27 -18.42 -5.41
N GLY A 122 -1.97 -17.37 -4.97
CA GLY A 122 -2.27 -17.15 -3.55
C GLY A 122 -1.11 -16.60 -2.72
N SER A 123 0.00 -16.22 -3.37
CA SER A 123 1.20 -15.69 -2.73
C SER A 123 1.78 -14.53 -3.54
N PHE A 124 2.93 -13.98 -3.11
CA PHE A 124 3.67 -13.03 -3.92
C PHE A 124 5.19 -13.23 -3.82
N LYS A 125 5.89 -12.67 -4.79
CA LYS A 125 7.34 -12.45 -4.77
C LYS A 125 7.62 -10.96 -4.96
N TYR A 126 8.77 -10.50 -4.50
CA TYR A 126 9.22 -9.16 -4.82
C TYR A 126 9.83 -9.10 -6.21
N ILE A 127 9.70 -7.95 -6.86
CA ILE A 127 10.32 -7.64 -8.15
C ILE A 127 11.06 -6.32 -8.04
N LEU A 128 12.12 -6.13 -8.82
CA LEU A 128 12.78 -4.84 -8.96
C LEU A 128 12.23 -4.14 -10.20
N GLN A 129 11.50 -3.06 -10.01
CA GLN A 129 10.98 -2.23 -11.10
C GLN A 129 12.12 -1.46 -11.76
N ILE A 130 12.21 -1.48 -13.10
CA ILE A 130 13.39 -0.97 -13.82
C ILE A 130 13.22 0.47 -14.32
N HIS A 131 11.97 0.93 -14.50
CA HIS A 131 11.69 2.25 -15.08
C HIS A 131 11.28 3.31 -14.05
N GLU A 132 11.06 2.91 -12.80
CA GLU A 132 10.42 3.76 -11.78
C GLU A 132 11.40 4.66 -11.02
N CYS A 133 12.62 4.19 -10.77
CA CYS A 133 13.59 4.94 -9.99
C CYS A 133 14.73 5.47 -10.89
N PRO A 134 14.95 6.78 -10.97
CA PRO A 134 15.97 7.37 -11.84
C PRO A 134 17.41 7.13 -11.34
N LYS A 135 17.59 6.70 -10.09
CA LYS A 135 18.93 6.42 -9.54
C LYS A 135 19.53 5.18 -10.20
N THR A 136 20.62 5.35 -10.92
CA THR A 136 21.33 4.27 -11.63
C THR A 136 22.42 3.61 -10.79
N ASN A 137 23.00 4.34 -9.84
CA ASN A 137 24.10 3.87 -8.98
C ASN A 137 23.57 3.28 -7.66
N ARG A 138 22.81 2.20 -7.75
CA ARG A 138 22.25 1.50 -6.59
C ARG A 138 23.15 0.36 -6.15
N SER A 139 23.35 0.21 -4.84
CA SER A 139 24.06 -0.93 -4.27
C SER A 139 23.13 -2.10 -3.97
N LYS A 140 23.71 -3.27 -3.66
CA LYS A 140 22.93 -4.46 -3.28
C LYS A 140 22.61 -4.43 -1.80
N ILE A 141 21.34 -4.69 -1.48
CA ILE A 141 20.82 -4.81 -0.12
C ILE A 141 19.87 -6.01 -0.03
N LYS A 142 19.71 -6.63 1.13
CA LYS A 142 18.65 -7.63 1.34
C LYS A 142 17.30 -6.96 1.26
N VAL A 143 16.34 -7.57 0.55
CA VAL A 143 14.96 -7.07 0.42
C VAL A 143 14.37 -6.69 1.79
N LYS A 144 14.47 -7.55 2.80
CA LYS A 144 13.95 -7.28 4.15
C LYS A 144 14.61 -6.06 4.83
N LYS A 145 15.87 -5.77 4.53
CA LYS A 145 16.57 -4.59 5.07
C LYS A 145 16.16 -3.33 4.35
N TRP A 146 15.88 -3.43 3.04
CA TRP A 146 15.40 -2.30 2.26
C TRP A 146 14.00 -1.87 2.69
N ILE A 147 13.07 -2.83 2.83
CA ILE A 147 11.68 -2.56 3.22
C ILE A 147 11.61 -2.02 4.65
N ASP A 148 12.49 -2.46 5.53
CA ASP A 148 12.62 -2.02 6.93
C ASP A 148 11.28 -1.96 7.67
N THR A 149 10.52 -3.06 7.57
CA THR A 149 9.20 -3.17 8.21
C THR A 149 9.30 -4.05 9.46
N PRO A 150 8.85 -3.56 10.63
CA PRO A 150 8.76 -4.39 11.83
C PRO A 150 7.91 -5.63 11.58
N ASP A 151 8.32 -6.76 12.20
CA ASP A 151 7.60 -8.03 12.07
C ASP A 151 7.25 -8.40 10.62
N LEU A 152 8.27 -8.42 9.77
CA LEU A 152 8.10 -8.60 8.33
C LEU A 152 7.28 -9.84 7.98
N LYS A 153 7.39 -10.93 8.75
CA LYS A 153 6.64 -12.17 8.48
C LYS A 153 5.13 -11.95 8.58
N ASN A 154 4.66 -11.28 9.64
CA ASN A 154 3.24 -10.97 9.81
C ASN A 154 2.80 -9.89 8.81
N TYR A 155 3.68 -8.95 8.49
CA TYR A 155 3.41 -7.94 7.45
C TYR A 155 3.26 -8.57 6.06
N GLU A 156 4.17 -9.48 5.65
CA GLU A 156 4.05 -10.20 4.36
C GLU A 156 2.75 -11.00 4.28
N LYS A 157 2.38 -11.70 5.36
CA LYS A 157 1.11 -12.42 5.43
C LYS A 157 -0.08 -11.46 5.31
N PHE A 158 -0.06 -10.35 6.05
CA PHE A 158 -1.10 -9.33 6.04
C PHE A 158 -1.31 -8.74 4.63
N VAL A 159 -0.25 -8.26 3.97
CA VAL A 159 -0.38 -7.65 2.64
C VAL A 159 -0.84 -8.64 1.58
N ASN A 160 -0.46 -9.92 1.72
CA ASN A 160 -0.94 -10.98 0.87
C ASN A 160 -2.45 -11.21 1.04
N ASP A 161 -2.88 -11.41 2.27
CA ASP A 161 -4.28 -11.68 2.59
C ASP A 161 -5.19 -10.48 2.28
N TRP A 162 -4.69 -9.26 2.48
CA TRP A 162 -5.38 -8.03 2.09
C TRP A 162 -5.56 -7.91 0.58
N HIS A 163 -4.50 -8.22 -0.18
CA HIS A 163 -4.56 -8.20 -1.64
C HIS A 163 -5.63 -9.16 -2.18
N TYR A 164 -5.61 -10.42 -1.72
CA TYR A 164 -6.57 -11.42 -2.19
C TYR A 164 -8.00 -11.11 -1.72
N PHE A 165 -8.18 -10.55 -0.51
CA PHE A 165 -9.49 -10.06 -0.07
C PHE A 165 -10.04 -8.95 -0.97
N LEU A 166 -9.20 -7.99 -1.39
CA LEU A 166 -9.62 -6.94 -2.33
C LEU A 166 -9.95 -7.51 -3.72
N LEU A 167 -9.30 -8.58 -4.16
CA LEU A 167 -9.69 -9.28 -5.39
C LEU A 167 -11.04 -9.96 -5.25
N ASP A 168 -11.33 -10.60 -4.11
CA ASP A 168 -12.64 -11.20 -3.84
C ASP A 168 -13.73 -10.11 -3.83
N VAL A 169 -13.47 -8.96 -3.19
CA VAL A 169 -14.38 -7.78 -3.23
C VAL A 169 -14.59 -7.29 -4.66
N GLN A 170 -13.50 -7.14 -5.43
CA GLN A 170 -13.55 -6.71 -6.83
C GLN A 170 -14.41 -7.65 -7.68
N GLU A 171 -14.31 -8.96 -7.48
CA GLU A 171 -15.10 -9.94 -8.21
C GLU A 171 -16.59 -9.78 -7.93
N VAL A 172 -16.98 -9.59 -6.67
CA VAL A 172 -18.38 -9.32 -6.30
C VAL A 172 -18.85 -8.00 -6.92
N LEU A 173 -18.06 -6.92 -6.79
CA LEU A 173 -18.41 -5.60 -7.34
C LEU A 173 -18.56 -5.61 -8.87
N TYR A 174 -17.72 -6.38 -9.57
CA TYR A 174 -17.77 -6.50 -11.02
C TYR A 174 -19.03 -7.22 -11.52
N ASN A 175 -19.50 -8.21 -10.76
CA ASN A 175 -20.68 -9.02 -11.09
C ASN A 175 -22.00 -8.43 -10.54
N ALA A 176 -21.91 -7.42 -9.66
CA ALA A 176 -23.09 -6.81 -9.04
C ALA A 176 -23.84 -5.89 -10.02
N GLU A 177 -25.15 -6.12 -10.17
CA GLU A 177 -26.06 -5.23 -10.89
C GLU A 177 -26.75 -4.23 -9.95
N ASP A 178 -26.79 -4.51 -8.63
CA ASP A 178 -27.45 -3.69 -7.63
C ASP A 178 -26.51 -2.56 -7.14
N PRO A 179 -26.83 -1.28 -7.42
CA PRO A 179 -26.03 -0.13 -6.97
C PRO A 179 -25.94 -0.03 -5.43
N ASP A 180 -26.94 -0.52 -4.70
CA ASP A 180 -26.92 -0.50 -3.24
C ASP A 180 -25.94 -1.53 -2.69
N LEU A 181 -25.83 -2.70 -3.29
CA LEU A 181 -24.81 -3.68 -2.94
C LEU A 181 -23.39 -3.10 -3.18
N ILE A 182 -23.15 -2.51 -4.35
CA ILE A 182 -21.87 -1.86 -4.70
C ILE A 182 -21.50 -0.80 -3.66
N ARG A 183 -22.46 0.09 -3.34
CA ARG A 183 -22.24 1.14 -2.35
C ARG A 183 -21.97 0.58 -0.96
N ASN A 184 -22.79 -0.36 -0.52
CA ASN A 184 -22.71 -0.89 0.84
C ASN A 184 -21.43 -1.69 1.07
N LEU A 185 -20.96 -2.45 0.07
CA LEU A 185 -19.70 -3.20 0.15
C LEU A 185 -18.50 -2.26 0.24
N ASN A 186 -18.45 -1.21 -0.61
CA ASN A 186 -17.41 -0.20 -0.54
C ASN A 186 -17.42 0.55 0.80
N LEU A 187 -18.61 0.93 1.29
CA LEU A 187 -18.74 1.56 2.62
C LEU A 187 -18.29 0.63 3.74
N PHE A 188 -18.60 -0.67 3.65
CA PHE A 188 -18.11 -1.65 4.62
C PHE A 188 -16.58 -1.68 4.64
N VAL A 189 -15.92 -1.79 3.47
CA VAL A 189 -14.45 -1.82 3.38
C VAL A 189 -13.84 -0.56 4.01
N VAL A 190 -14.31 0.62 3.61
CA VAL A 190 -13.78 1.89 4.13
C VAL A 190 -14.02 2.02 5.64
N ASN A 191 -15.25 1.78 6.11
CA ASN A 191 -15.58 1.95 7.52
C ASN A 191 -14.88 0.91 8.39
N ARG A 192 -14.87 -0.35 7.97
CA ARG A 192 -14.39 -1.44 8.81
C ARG A 192 -12.87 -1.50 8.89
N PHE A 193 -12.17 -1.26 7.79
CA PHE A 193 -10.73 -1.44 7.72
C PHE A 193 -9.94 -0.14 7.93
N TYR A 194 -10.53 1.02 7.62
CA TYR A 194 -9.82 2.30 7.69
C TYR A 194 -10.37 3.25 8.76
N LEU A 195 -11.69 3.48 8.82
CA LEU A 195 -12.26 4.47 9.74
C LEU A 195 -12.43 3.93 11.16
N LYS A 196 -12.83 2.68 11.34
CA LYS A 196 -12.91 2.10 12.68
C LYS A 196 -11.52 2.03 13.31
N PRO A 197 -11.26 2.72 14.42
CA PRO A 197 -9.93 2.77 15.03
C PRO A 197 -9.41 1.37 15.41
N TYR A 198 -8.11 1.19 15.29
CA TYR A 198 -7.38 0.07 15.89
C TYR A 198 -6.91 0.47 17.29
N ASP A 199 -7.13 -0.39 18.27
CA ASP A 199 -6.63 -0.18 19.64
C ASP A 199 -5.10 -0.30 19.65
N GLN A 200 -4.41 0.77 20.05
CA GLN A 200 -2.95 0.82 20.10
C GLN A 200 -2.35 -0.07 21.19
N ASN A 201 -3.16 -0.53 22.18
CA ASN A 201 -2.72 -1.43 23.24
C ASN A 201 -2.83 -2.92 22.85
N GLN A 202 -3.32 -3.21 21.65
CA GLN A 202 -3.46 -4.55 21.12
C GLN A 202 -2.68 -4.70 19.82
N ASP A 203 -2.28 -5.93 19.51
CA ASP A 203 -1.63 -6.21 18.23
C ASP A 203 -2.53 -5.87 17.05
N PHE A 204 -1.98 -5.14 16.07
CA PHE A 204 -2.72 -4.73 14.88
C PHE A 204 -3.21 -5.94 14.08
N TYR A 205 -2.36 -6.94 13.91
CA TYR A 205 -2.68 -8.08 13.05
C TYR A 205 -3.83 -8.92 13.62
N ILE A 206 -3.90 -9.09 14.94
CA ILE A 206 -5.04 -9.78 15.58
C ILE A 206 -6.34 -9.06 15.24
N GLN A 207 -6.40 -7.75 15.45
CA GLN A 207 -7.59 -6.93 15.16
C GLN A 207 -7.93 -6.92 13.66
N PHE A 208 -6.91 -6.87 12.80
CA PHE A 208 -7.11 -6.94 11.35
C PHE A 208 -7.72 -8.27 10.92
N TYR A 209 -7.23 -9.40 11.43
CA TYR A 209 -7.77 -10.71 11.07
C TYR A 209 -9.19 -10.96 11.58
N GLU A 210 -9.58 -10.37 12.69
CA GLU A 210 -10.99 -10.37 13.13
C GLU A 210 -11.88 -9.62 12.10
N ARG A 211 -11.44 -8.44 11.65
CA ARG A 211 -12.15 -7.66 10.62
C ARG A 211 -12.18 -8.36 9.27
N LEU A 212 -11.07 -9.01 8.90
CA LEU A 212 -10.98 -9.77 7.67
C LEU A 212 -11.93 -10.96 7.66
N LYS A 213 -12.08 -11.64 8.79
CA LYS A 213 -13.05 -12.72 8.95
C LYS A 213 -14.48 -12.23 8.71
N GLU A 214 -14.87 -11.11 9.33
CA GLU A 214 -16.18 -10.49 9.11
C GLU A 214 -16.41 -10.10 7.64
N GLY A 215 -15.37 -9.53 6.99
CA GLY A 215 -15.42 -9.18 5.57
C GLY A 215 -15.65 -10.40 4.67
N LYS A 216 -14.95 -11.50 4.94
CA LYS A 216 -15.13 -12.75 4.18
C LYS A 216 -16.51 -13.39 4.43
N GLU A 217 -17.04 -13.32 5.65
CA GLU A 217 -18.38 -13.76 5.95
C GLU A 217 -19.44 -12.94 5.20
N LEU A 218 -19.24 -11.62 5.08
CA LEU A 218 -20.10 -10.74 4.30
C LEU A 218 -20.08 -11.09 2.81
N LEU A 219 -18.89 -11.31 2.23
CA LEU A 219 -18.74 -11.68 0.82
C LEU A 219 -19.38 -13.03 0.49
N ALA A 220 -19.39 -13.98 1.44
CA ALA A 220 -20.04 -15.28 1.25
C ALA A 220 -21.58 -15.20 1.21
N LEU A 221 -22.17 -14.05 1.59
CA LEU A 221 -23.61 -13.79 1.59
C LEU A 221 -24.05 -12.89 0.42
N ALA A 222 -23.10 -12.28 -0.29
CA ALA A 222 -23.32 -11.40 -1.43
C ALA A 222 -23.33 -12.17 -2.76
#